data_72eb51e0823b1a27faa7df0bc0f8244c
#
_entry.id   72eb51e0823b1a27faa7df0bc0f8244c
#
_cell.length_a   1.000
_cell.length_b   1.000
_cell.length_c   1.000
_cell.angle_alpha   90.00
_cell.angle_beta   90.00
_cell.angle_gamma   90.00
#
_symmetry.space_group_name_H-M   'P 1'
#
loop_
_entity.id
_entity.type
_entity.pdbx_description
1 polymer ?
#
loop_
_entity_poly.entity_id
_entity_poly.type
_entity_poly.pdbx_seq_one_letter_code
_entity_poly.pdbx_strand_id
1 'polypeptide(L)'
;MNWYQVSRSIGDAYLKRPEFSLDPSFPRFHLSEPIRRPVLTAEPSLCTRVLQPSDKFLIFASDGLWEHLTNQQAVQIVYKYPRAVSAIFGASIAYFLVEL
;
A
#
# COMPACT_ATOMS: atom_id res chain seq x y z
N MET A 1 8.79 10.05 -8.37
CA MET A 1 8.33 9.32 -7.17
C MET A 1 9.42 9.44 -6.10
N ASN A 2 9.11 10.07 -5.00
CA ASN A 2 10.09 10.29 -3.93
C ASN A 2 10.22 8.99 -3.13
N TRP A 3 11.24 8.19 -3.42
CA TRP A 3 11.51 6.88 -2.81
C TRP A 3 11.67 6.92 -1.28
N TYR A 4 11.86 8.10 -0.71
CA TYR A 4 12.09 8.30 0.73
C TYR A 4 10.84 8.23 1.60
N GLN A 5 9.66 8.00 1.02
CA GLN A 5 8.39 7.96 1.77
C GLN A 5 7.93 6.55 2.14
N VAL A 6 8.51 5.50 1.54
CA VAL A 6 8.15 4.12 1.83
C VAL A 6 9.10 3.54 2.88
N SER A 7 8.56 3.10 3.99
CA SER A 7 9.33 2.52 5.10
C SER A 7 9.25 1.00 5.20
N ARG A 8 8.29 0.39 4.48
CA ARG A 8 8.05 -1.05 4.52
C ARG A 8 7.72 -1.59 3.13
N SER A 9 8.20 -2.79 2.86
CA SER A 9 7.90 -3.50 1.61
C SER A 9 8.03 -5.01 1.80
N ILE A 10 7.32 -5.76 0.98
CA ILE A 10 7.61 -7.18 0.76
C ILE A 10 8.54 -7.27 -0.44
N GLY A 11 9.63 -8.06 -0.34
CA GLY A 11 10.68 -8.07 -1.35
C GLY A 11 11.70 -6.98 -1.11
N ASP A 12 12.16 -6.32 -2.17
CA ASP A 12 13.20 -5.28 -2.13
C ASP A 12 14.45 -5.69 -1.33
N ALA A 13 14.91 -6.91 -1.55
CA ALA A 13 15.97 -7.52 -0.77
C ALA A 13 17.26 -6.70 -0.80
N TYR A 14 17.55 -6.01 -1.91
CA TYR A 14 18.71 -5.13 -2.08
C TYR A 14 18.71 -3.91 -1.13
N LEU A 15 17.53 -3.51 -0.61
CA LEU A 15 17.38 -2.44 0.39
C LEU A 15 17.40 -2.96 1.82
N LYS A 16 17.49 -4.27 2.01
CA LYS A 16 17.43 -4.94 3.32
C LYS A 16 18.75 -5.59 3.70
N ARG A 17 19.48 -6.13 2.72
CA ARG A 17 20.72 -6.85 2.95
C ARG A 17 21.74 -6.58 1.84
N PRO A 18 23.01 -6.33 2.17
CA PRO A 18 24.05 -5.99 1.19
C PRO A 18 24.36 -7.12 0.21
N GLU A 19 24.20 -8.39 0.61
CA GLU A 19 24.42 -9.55 -0.24
C GLU A 19 23.46 -9.63 -1.45
N PHE A 20 22.37 -8.90 -1.44
CA PHE A 20 21.40 -8.81 -2.53
C PHE A 20 21.57 -7.57 -3.39
N SER A 21 22.76 -6.97 -3.39
CA SER A 21 23.09 -5.85 -4.28
C SER A 21 22.86 -6.25 -5.73
N LEU A 22 22.14 -5.40 -6.47
CA LEU A 22 21.84 -5.64 -7.86
C LEU A 22 22.97 -5.18 -8.77
N ASP A 23 23.07 -5.80 -9.96
CA ASP A 23 24.03 -5.45 -10.99
C ASP A 23 23.92 -3.96 -11.34
N PRO A 24 25.06 -3.22 -11.43
CA PRO A 24 25.10 -1.81 -11.84
C PRO A 24 24.46 -1.53 -13.21
N SER A 25 24.26 -2.56 -14.06
CA SER A 25 23.53 -2.43 -15.32
C SER A 25 22.04 -2.09 -15.16
N PHE A 26 21.49 -2.20 -13.94
CA PHE A 26 20.13 -1.80 -13.60
C PHE A 26 20.12 -0.51 -12.77
N PRO A 27 20.29 0.67 -13.39
CA PRO A 27 20.47 1.94 -12.66
C PRO A 27 19.31 2.31 -11.75
N ARG A 28 18.10 1.83 -12.06
CA ARG A 28 16.91 2.06 -11.23
C ARG A 28 17.03 1.49 -9.81
N PHE A 29 17.78 0.41 -9.66
CA PHE A 29 17.95 -0.32 -8.40
C PHE A 29 19.36 -0.19 -7.83
N HIS A 30 20.19 0.65 -8.46
CA HIS A 30 21.57 0.87 -8.02
C HIS A 30 21.61 1.80 -6.81
N LEU A 31 22.30 1.37 -5.76
CA LEU A 31 22.61 2.22 -4.62
C LEU A 31 24.00 2.81 -4.81
N SER A 32 24.14 4.11 -4.58
CA SER A 32 25.43 4.82 -4.67
C SER A 32 26.44 4.33 -3.63
N GLU A 33 25.95 3.82 -2.51
CA GLU A 33 26.75 3.26 -1.44
C GLU A 33 26.13 1.95 -0.94
N PRO A 34 26.95 0.96 -0.50
CA PRO A 34 26.44 -0.24 0.13
C PRO A 34 25.65 0.09 1.39
N ILE A 35 24.50 -0.57 1.57
CA ILE A 35 23.74 -0.41 2.80
C ILE A 35 24.46 -1.06 3.97
N ARG A 36 24.51 -0.38 5.10
CA ARG A 36 25.08 -0.89 6.35
C ARG A 36 24.04 -1.53 7.26
N ARG A 37 22.77 -1.14 7.07
CA ARG A 37 21.59 -1.65 7.79
C ARG A 37 20.38 -1.60 6.87
N PRO A 38 19.34 -2.38 7.15
CA PRO A 38 18.13 -2.35 6.36
C PRO A 38 17.54 -0.93 6.29
N VAL A 39 17.25 -0.47 5.06
CA VAL A 39 16.55 0.80 4.81
C VAL A 39 15.04 0.60 4.98
N LEU A 40 14.56 -0.57 4.59
CA LEU A 40 13.16 -0.98 4.68
C LEU A 40 13.03 -2.26 5.49
N THR A 41 11.84 -2.51 6.00
CA THR A 41 11.47 -3.78 6.64
C THR A 41 10.19 -4.34 6.02
N ALA A 42 9.97 -5.65 6.20
CA ALA A 42 8.71 -6.30 5.84
C ALA A 42 7.75 -6.44 7.03
N GLU A 43 8.12 -5.92 8.19
CA GLU A 43 7.32 -6.00 9.41
C GLU A 43 6.07 -5.13 9.29
N PRO A 44 4.85 -5.72 9.34
CA PRO A 44 3.62 -4.95 9.23
C PRO A 44 3.27 -4.24 10.54
N SER A 45 2.50 -3.16 10.45
CA SER A 45 1.77 -2.65 11.60
C SER A 45 0.50 -3.47 11.81
N LEU A 46 0.26 -3.90 13.03
CA LEU A 46 -0.93 -4.65 13.41
C LEU A 46 -1.87 -3.77 14.22
N CYS A 47 -3.16 -3.83 13.89
CA CYS A 47 -4.21 -3.18 14.63
C CYS A 47 -5.39 -4.15 14.77
N THR A 48 -5.94 -4.25 15.97
CA THR A 48 -7.12 -5.06 16.24
C THR A 48 -8.27 -4.13 16.60
N ARG A 49 -9.42 -4.35 15.99
CA ARG A 49 -10.64 -3.61 16.28
C ARG A 49 -11.79 -4.58 16.49
N VAL A 50 -12.56 -4.38 17.54
CA VAL A 50 -13.83 -5.07 17.75
C VAL A 50 -14.89 -4.38 16.88
N LEU A 51 -15.54 -5.15 16.00
CA LEU A 51 -16.61 -4.63 15.16
C LEU A 51 -17.80 -4.18 16.02
N GLN A 52 -18.33 -3.04 15.69
CA GLN A 52 -19.50 -2.45 16.35
C GLN A 52 -20.75 -2.65 15.48
N PRO A 53 -21.96 -2.68 16.05
CA PRO A 53 -23.20 -2.77 15.26
C PRO A 53 -23.39 -1.63 14.25
N SER A 54 -22.72 -0.50 14.47
CA SER A 54 -22.73 0.65 13.56
C SER A 54 -21.74 0.54 12.39
N ASP A 55 -20.80 -0.40 12.45
CA ASP A 55 -19.86 -0.64 11.34
C ASP A 55 -20.63 -1.31 10.19
N LYS A 56 -20.48 -0.81 8.98
CA LYS A 56 -21.23 -1.26 7.82
C LYS A 56 -20.39 -1.98 6.79
N PHE A 57 -19.15 -1.55 6.60
CA PHE A 57 -18.23 -2.13 5.64
C PHE A 57 -16.79 -1.79 5.98
N LEU A 58 -15.88 -2.56 5.42
CA LEU A 58 -14.43 -2.32 5.45
C LEU A 58 -13.95 -2.08 4.02
N ILE A 59 -13.07 -1.09 3.84
CA ILE A 59 -12.42 -0.81 2.56
C ILE A 59 -10.93 -1.11 2.71
N PHE A 60 -10.45 -2.05 1.88
CA PHE A 60 -9.02 -2.34 1.74
C PHE A 60 -8.58 -1.91 0.36
N ALA A 61 -7.57 -1.08 0.26
CA ALA A 61 -7.07 -0.63 -1.02
C ALA A 61 -5.56 -0.38 -0.99
N SER A 62 -4.96 -0.41 -2.17
CA SER A 62 -3.59 0.03 -2.38
C SER A 62 -3.47 1.56 -2.34
N ASP A 63 -2.25 2.06 -2.39
CA ASP A 63 -1.93 3.48 -2.50
C ASP A 63 -2.58 4.15 -3.72
N GLY A 64 -2.81 3.41 -4.81
CA GLY A 64 -3.51 3.90 -5.98
C GLY A 64 -4.89 4.51 -5.66
N LEU A 65 -5.58 4.03 -4.62
CA LEU A 65 -6.80 4.68 -4.12
C LEU A 65 -6.47 5.85 -3.19
N TRP A 66 -5.60 5.62 -2.22
CA TRP A 66 -5.36 6.56 -1.13
C TRP A 66 -4.55 7.79 -1.53
N GLU A 67 -3.86 7.77 -2.67
CA GLU A 67 -3.23 8.94 -3.27
C GLU A 67 -4.26 9.94 -3.85
N HIS A 68 -5.45 9.45 -4.22
CA HIS A 68 -6.47 10.25 -4.89
C HIS A 68 -7.66 10.60 -4.01
N LEU A 69 -7.93 9.80 -2.99
CA LEU A 69 -9.10 9.96 -2.13
C LEU A 69 -8.71 10.02 -0.65
N THR A 70 -9.39 10.90 0.07
CA THR A 70 -9.39 10.84 1.53
C THR A 70 -10.25 9.68 2.02
N ASN A 71 -10.03 9.23 3.26
CA ASN A 71 -10.87 8.21 3.89
C ASN A 71 -12.36 8.57 3.84
N GLN A 72 -12.67 9.84 4.13
CA GLN A 72 -14.04 10.34 4.11
C GLN A 72 -14.67 10.27 2.72
N GLN A 73 -13.93 10.64 1.67
CA GLN A 73 -14.41 10.55 0.28
C GLN A 73 -14.66 9.12 -0.14
N ALA A 74 -13.75 8.19 0.18
CA ALA A 74 -13.91 6.78 -0.11
C ALA A 74 -15.17 6.20 0.56
N VAL A 75 -15.39 6.50 1.83
CA VAL A 75 -16.57 6.08 2.59
C VAL A 75 -17.85 6.63 1.96
N GLN A 76 -17.88 7.91 1.59
CA GLN A 76 -19.05 8.52 0.97
C GLN A 76 -19.40 7.89 -0.38
N ILE A 77 -18.40 7.56 -1.19
CA ILE A 77 -18.62 6.91 -2.49
C ILE A 77 -19.22 5.50 -2.31
N VAL A 78 -18.63 4.70 -1.43
CA VAL A 78 -19.10 3.35 -1.15
C VAL A 78 -20.51 3.38 -0.57
N TYR A 79 -20.79 4.27 0.35
CA TYR A 79 -22.12 4.43 0.95
C TYR A 79 -23.17 4.80 -0.08
N LYS A 80 -22.83 5.70 -1.02
CA LYS A 80 -23.77 6.18 -2.05
C LYS A 80 -23.95 5.19 -3.19
N TYR A 81 -22.90 4.43 -3.55
CA TYR A 81 -22.87 3.56 -4.73
C TYR A 81 -22.30 2.16 -4.41
N PRO A 82 -22.89 1.40 -3.51
CA PRO A 82 -22.27 0.16 -3.03
C PRO A 82 -22.06 -0.90 -4.13
N ARG A 83 -22.89 -0.91 -5.18
CA ARG A 83 -22.78 -1.87 -6.30
C ARG A 83 -21.96 -1.37 -7.49
N ALA A 84 -21.64 -0.10 -7.55
CA ALA A 84 -20.97 0.52 -8.70
C ALA A 84 -19.48 0.83 -8.44
N VAL A 85 -18.96 0.48 -7.27
CA VAL A 85 -17.60 0.84 -6.84
C VAL A 85 -16.53 0.31 -7.80
N SER A 86 -16.71 -0.92 -8.32
CA SER A 86 -15.78 -1.51 -9.30
C SER A 86 -15.69 -0.73 -10.61
N ALA A 87 -16.79 -0.14 -11.05
CA ALA A 87 -16.84 0.63 -12.30
C ALA A 87 -16.23 2.02 -12.16
N ILE A 88 -16.27 2.60 -10.94
CA ILE A 88 -15.77 3.96 -10.67
C ILE A 88 -14.25 4.01 -10.60
N PHE A 89 -13.62 2.99 -10.02
CA PHE A 89 -12.18 2.99 -9.77
C PHE A 89 -11.33 2.34 -10.87
N GLY A 90 -11.94 1.67 -11.85
CA GLY A 90 -11.22 1.07 -12.98
C GLY A 90 -10.29 -0.09 -12.63
N ALA A 91 -9.67 -0.67 -13.66
CA ALA A 91 -8.82 -1.86 -13.52
C ALA A 91 -7.46 -1.63 -12.85
N SER A 92 -7.04 -0.39 -12.68
CA SER A 92 -5.70 -0.05 -12.15
C SER A 92 -5.65 0.11 -10.63
N ILE A 93 -6.80 0.07 -9.95
CA ILE A 93 -6.90 0.27 -8.50
C ILE A 93 -7.39 -1.03 -7.86
N ALA A 94 -6.52 -1.71 -7.14
CA ALA A 94 -6.89 -2.88 -6.36
C ALA A 94 -7.55 -2.42 -5.05
N TYR A 95 -8.79 -2.84 -4.83
CA TYR A 95 -9.49 -2.66 -3.56
C TYR A 95 -10.37 -3.87 -3.27
N PHE A 96 -10.68 -4.04 -2.01
CA PHE A 96 -11.64 -5.02 -1.53
C PHE A 96 -12.67 -4.33 -0.64
N LEU A 97 -13.93 -4.57 -0.90
CA LEU A 97 -15.03 -4.15 -0.06
C LEU A 97 -15.61 -5.37 0.66
N VAL A 98 -15.67 -5.30 1.96
CA VAL A 98 -16.33 -6.32 2.79
C VAL A 98 -17.55 -5.68 3.45
N GLU A 99 -18.73 -6.16 3.08
CA GLU A 99 -19.98 -5.84 3.79
C GLU A 99 -20.02 -6.60 5.13
N LEU A 100 -20.39 -5.93 6.19
CA LEU A 100 -20.47 -6.47 7.55
C LEU A 100 -21.92 -6.70 7.96
#